data_5439b1d628276c3add6de30885aff904
#
_entry.id   5439b1d628276c3add6de30885aff904
#
_cell.length_a   1.000
_cell.length_b   1.000
_cell.length_c   1.000
_cell.angle_alpha   90.00
_cell.angle_beta   90.00
_cell.angle_gamma   90.00
#
_symmetry.space_group_name_H-M   'P 1'
#
loop_
_entity.id
_entity.type
_entity.pdbx_description
1 polymer ?
#
loop_
_entity_poly.entity_id
_entity_poly.type
_entity_poly.pdbx_seq_one_letter_code
_entity_poly.pdbx_strand_id
1 'polypeptide(L)'
;SLHDALPISHKINRGEKVSLDNKSMDFFFLKRYEADKIINVTLQLIKQKLPKFVGASEYDIQVLTPMRKGLLGVERLNTILQMYLNPPSDRKKEKEHGAIVFREGDKVMQIKNNYQLEWEIRSKYGLCIDKGTGVFNGDTGIIEEINDFAETITVNFDEGRMVEYSYKLLDELELAYAVTIHKSQGSEYPAVVIPLLSGP
;
A
#
# COMPACT_ATOMS: atom_id res chain seq x y z
N SER A 1 12.70 -19.36 -5.72
CA SER A 1 13.43 -19.18 -4.45
C SER A 1 13.99 -17.76 -4.39
N LEU A 2 14.09 -17.17 -3.21
CA LEU A 2 14.69 -15.85 -2.93
C LEU A 2 16.11 -15.68 -3.50
N HIS A 3 16.78 -16.77 -3.86
CA HIS A 3 18.14 -16.74 -4.38
C HIS A 3 18.26 -16.32 -5.86
N ASP A 4 17.21 -16.38 -6.64
CA ASP A 4 17.28 -16.11 -8.08
C ASP A 4 17.02 -14.64 -8.43
N ALA A 5 16.35 -13.86 -7.55
CA ALA A 5 16.15 -12.42 -7.71
C ALA A 5 17.40 -11.59 -7.36
N LEU A 6 18.28 -12.12 -6.54
CA LEU A 6 19.52 -11.49 -6.11
C LEU A 6 20.44 -11.02 -7.25
N PRO A 7 20.59 -11.72 -8.38
CA PRO A 7 21.50 -11.30 -9.45
C PRO A 7 21.11 -9.97 -10.10
N ILE A 8 19.82 -9.69 -10.32
CA ILE A 8 19.37 -8.47 -11.00
C ILE A 8 19.47 -7.27 -10.05
N SER A 9 19.01 -7.40 -8.82
CA SER A 9 19.10 -6.34 -7.83
C SER A 9 20.54 -5.98 -7.50
N HIS A 10 21.44 -6.95 -7.42
CA HIS A 10 22.88 -6.70 -7.24
C HIS A 10 23.51 -5.98 -8.44
N LYS A 11 23.13 -6.33 -9.66
CA LYS A 11 23.60 -5.63 -10.87
C LYS A 11 23.13 -4.18 -10.88
N ILE A 12 21.86 -3.93 -10.58
CA ILE A 12 21.30 -2.58 -10.48
C ILE A 12 22.04 -1.76 -9.41
N ASN A 13 22.27 -2.34 -8.23
CA ASN A 13 22.99 -1.67 -7.14
C ASN A 13 24.43 -1.33 -7.49
N ARG A 14 25.09 -2.11 -8.37
CA ARG A 14 26.44 -1.85 -8.88
C ARG A 14 26.46 -0.89 -10.08
N GLY A 15 25.29 -0.40 -10.52
CA GLY A 15 25.18 0.43 -11.71
C GLY A 15 25.39 -0.32 -13.03
N GLU A 16 25.32 -1.66 -13.01
CA GLU A 16 25.44 -2.48 -14.19
C GLU A 16 24.17 -2.44 -15.05
N LYS A 17 24.32 -2.49 -16.36
CA LYS A 17 23.17 -2.60 -17.26
C LYS A 17 22.54 -3.99 -17.12
N VAL A 18 21.23 -4.02 -16.83
CA VAL A 18 20.46 -5.26 -16.82
C VAL A 18 19.72 -5.44 -18.14
N SER A 19 19.53 -6.69 -18.56
CA SER A 19 18.72 -7.00 -19.73
C SER A 19 17.25 -6.80 -19.43
N LEU A 20 16.54 -6.08 -20.30
CA LEU A 20 15.10 -5.81 -20.21
C LEU A 20 14.32 -6.71 -21.20
N ASP A 21 14.72 -7.96 -21.33
CA ASP A 21 14.22 -8.92 -22.32
C ASP A 21 13.03 -9.76 -21.82
N ASN A 22 12.59 -9.55 -20.56
CA ASN A 22 11.51 -10.29 -19.91
C ASN A 22 11.72 -11.82 -19.87
N LYS A 23 12.95 -12.28 -19.87
CA LYS A 23 13.29 -13.71 -19.76
C LYS A 23 13.44 -14.18 -18.33
N SER A 24 13.59 -13.26 -17.39
CA SER A 24 13.60 -13.54 -15.96
C SER A 24 12.20 -13.97 -15.48
N MET A 25 12.15 -14.81 -14.46
CA MET A 25 10.88 -15.22 -13.83
C MET A 25 10.39 -14.24 -12.77
N ASP A 26 11.20 -13.28 -12.38
CA ASP A 26 10.99 -12.39 -11.23
C ASP A 26 11.07 -10.90 -11.59
N PHE A 27 11.56 -10.57 -12.77
CA PHE A 27 11.71 -9.19 -13.22
C PHE A 27 11.15 -9.00 -14.63
N PHE A 28 10.20 -8.07 -14.77
CA PHE A 28 9.55 -7.77 -16.04
C PHE A 28 9.56 -6.27 -16.31
N PHE A 29 9.83 -5.89 -17.55
CA PHE A 29 9.79 -4.53 -18.03
C PHE A 29 8.74 -4.37 -19.12
N LEU A 30 7.74 -3.52 -18.88
CA LEU A 30 6.63 -3.25 -19.80
C LEU A 30 6.71 -1.80 -20.29
N LYS A 31 7.11 -1.62 -21.54
CA LYS A 31 7.32 -0.29 -22.12
C LYS A 31 6.00 0.37 -22.49
N ARG A 32 5.71 1.53 -21.90
CA ARG A 32 4.61 2.43 -22.22
C ARG A 32 5.10 3.86 -22.13
N TYR A 33 4.47 4.78 -22.87
CA TYR A 33 4.96 6.16 -23.00
C TYR A 33 3.98 7.21 -22.47
N GLU A 34 2.74 6.83 -22.20
CA GLU A 34 1.70 7.74 -21.73
C GLU A 34 1.27 7.35 -20.32
N ALA A 35 1.08 8.35 -19.45
CA ALA A 35 0.70 8.12 -18.04
C ALA A 35 -0.56 7.28 -17.91
N ASP A 36 -1.61 7.55 -18.69
CA ASP A 36 -2.87 6.82 -18.60
C ASP A 36 -2.71 5.35 -19.05
N LYS A 37 -1.88 5.08 -20.04
CA LYS A 37 -1.56 3.70 -20.45
C LYS A 37 -0.75 2.97 -19.39
N ILE A 38 0.17 3.66 -18.71
CA ILE A 38 0.94 3.11 -17.59
C ILE A 38 0.00 2.78 -16.43
N ILE A 39 -0.91 3.68 -16.08
CA ILE A 39 -1.91 3.46 -15.02
C ILE A 39 -2.79 2.26 -15.36
N ASN A 40 -3.33 2.18 -16.57
CA ASN A 40 -4.18 1.06 -16.98
C ASN A 40 -3.47 -0.28 -16.91
N VAL A 41 -2.21 -0.36 -17.35
CA VAL A 41 -1.40 -1.58 -17.22
C VAL A 41 -1.15 -1.91 -15.75
N THR A 42 -0.85 -0.91 -14.92
CA THR A 42 -0.66 -1.07 -13.47
C THR A 42 -1.91 -1.68 -12.82
N LEU A 43 -3.10 -1.14 -13.12
CA LEU A 43 -4.37 -1.67 -12.63
C LEU A 43 -4.62 -3.13 -13.05
N GLN A 44 -4.36 -3.47 -14.31
CA GLN A 44 -4.51 -4.85 -14.81
C GLN A 44 -3.54 -5.81 -14.14
N LEU A 45 -2.29 -5.37 -13.90
CA LEU A 45 -1.29 -6.17 -13.20
C LEU A 45 -1.73 -6.49 -11.78
N ILE A 46 -2.17 -5.48 -11.03
CA ILE A 46 -2.56 -5.60 -9.62
C ILE A 46 -3.81 -6.47 -9.47
N LYS A 47 -4.82 -6.26 -10.31
CA LYS A 47 -6.12 -6.90 -10.13
C LYS A 47 -6.21 -8.30 -10.73
N GLN A 48 -5.49 -8.57 -11.81
CA GLN A 48 -5.68 -9.79 -12.59
C GLN A 48 -4.45 -10.70 -12.65
N LYS A 49 -3.27 -10.14 -12.95
CA LYS A 49 -2.12 -10.93 -13.32
C LYS A 49 -1.24 -11.30 -12.13
N LEU A 50 -0.80 -10.33 -11.37
CA LEU A 50 0.16 -10.55 -10.28
C LEU A 50 -0.40 -11.37 -9.12
N PRO A 51 -1.64 -11.17 -8.64
CA PRO A 51 -2.20 -12.00 -7.58
C PRO A 51 -2.17 -13.48 -7.92
N LYS A 52 -2.52 -13.84 -9.15
CA LYS A 52 -2.48 -15.23 -9.62
C LYS A 52 -1.05 -15.74 -9.78
N PHE A 53 -0.15 -14.87 -10.22
CA PHE A 53 1.25 -15.25 -10.48
C PHE A 53 2.03 -15.52 -9.19
N VAL A 54 1.82 -14.70 -8.15
CA VAL A 54 2.52 -14.83 -6.87
C VAL A 54 1.72 -15.55 -5.79
N GLY A 55 0.46 -15.93 -6.06
CA GLY A 55 -0.40 -16.60 -5.09
C GLY A 55 -0.77 -15.73 -3.89
N ALA A 56 -1.01 -14.43 -4.12
CA ALA A 56 -1.33 -13.46 -3.08
C ALA A 56 -2.59 -12.66 -3.43
N SER A 57 -3.08 -11.84 -2.50
CA SER A 57 -4.23 -10.97 -2.76
C SER A 57 -3.81 -9.71 -3.54
N GLU A 58 -4.78 -9.03 -4.14
CA GLU A 58 -4.53 -7.75 -4.81
C GLU A 58 -4.01 -6.67 -3.85
N TYR A 59 -4.35 -6.76 -2.56
CA TYR A 59 -3.87 -5.86 -1.50
C TYR A 59 -2.40 -6.10 -1.11
N ASP A 60 -1.87 -7.27 -1.40
CA ASP A 60 -0.47 -7.62 -1.12
C ASP A 60 0.48 -7.14 -2.23
N ILE A 61 -0.05 -6.76 -3.39
CA ILE A 61 0.72 -6.19 -4.48
C ILE A 61 0.95 -4.71 -4.19
N GLN A 62 2.22 -4.30 -4.10
CA GLN A 62 2.57 -2.92 -3.75
C GLN A 62 2.95 -2.10 -4.97
N VAL A 63 2.35 -0.92 -5.11
CA VAL A 63 2.79 0.09 -6.08
C VAL A 63 3.78 1.02 -5.41
N LEU A 64 4.95 1.17 -6.03
CA LEU A 64 6.00 2.08 -5.59
C LEU A 64 6.24 3.17 -6.63
N THR A 65 6.40 4.40 -6.18
CA THR A 65 6.75 5.53 -7.06
C THR A 65 7.81 6.42 -6.40
N PRO A 66 8.69 7.03 -7.17
CA PRO A 66 9.68 7.96 -6.61
C PRO A 66 9.08 9.32 -6.21
N MET A 67 7.85 9.64 -6.65
CA MET A 67 7.26 10.97 -6.52
C MET A 67 6.00 10.98 -5.67
N ARG A 68 5.81 12.06 -4.91
CA ARG A 68 4.53 12.29 -4.19
C ARG A 68 3.47 12.94 -5.09
N LYS A 69 3.86 13.87 -5.93
CA LYS A 69 2.99 14.66 -6.82
C LYS A 69 3.24 14.35 -8.29
N GLY A 70 2.33 14.76 -9.15
CA GLY A 70 2.42 14.56 -10.60
C GLY A 70 1.57 13.39 -11.11
N LEU A 71 1.69 13.11 -12.41
CA LEU A 71 0.81 12.14 -13.10
C LEU A 71 0.91 10.71 -12.57
N LEU A 72 2.08 10.31 -12.07
CA LEU A 72 2.35 9.01 -11.45
C LEU A 72 2.82 9.16 -9.99
N GLY A 73 2.43 10.25 -9.33
CA GLY A 73 2.72 10.48 -7.92
C GLY A 73 1.78 9.70 -6.99
N VAL A 74 2.22 9.51 -5.74
CA VAL A 74 1.48 8.78 -4.70
C VAL A 74 0.05 9.30 -4.53
N GLU A 75 -0.14 10.61 -4.48
CA GLU A 75 -1.45 11.22 -4.23
C GLU A 75 -2.47 10.83 -5.31
N ARG A 76 -2.09 10.97 -6.58
CA ARG A 76 -2.97 10.61 -7.70
C ARG A 76 -3.16 9.09 -7.81
N LEU A 77 -2.09 8.32 -7.67
CA LEU A 77 -2.17 6.86 -7.76
C LEU A 77 -3.06 6.28 -6.65
N ASN A 78 -2.97 6.78 -5.42
CA ASN A 78 -3.83 6.32 -4.33
C ASN A 78 -5.31 6.61 -4.59
N THR A 79 -5.65 7.79 -5.13
CA THR A 79 -7.03 8.10 -5.52
C THR A 79 -7.56 7.13 -6.58
N ILE A 80 -6.77 6.87 -7.62
CA ILE A 80 -7.16 5.96 -8.71
C ILE A 80 -7.26 4.52 -8.20
N LEU A 81 -6.27 4.06 -7.46
CA LEU A 81 -6.23 2.69 -6.93
C LEU A 81 -7.34 2.43 -5.92
N GLN A 82 -7.66 3.40 -5.06
CA GLN A 82 -8.79 3.31 -4.14
C GLN A 82 -10.10 3.11 -4.91
N MET A 83 -10.37 3.92 -5.92
CA MET A 83 -11.59 3.80 -6.74
C MET A 83 -11.69 2.45 -7.45
N TYR A 84 -10.57 1.85 -7.83
CA TYR A 84 -10.52 0.61 -8.58
C TYR A 84 -10.56 -0.64 -7.69
N LEU A 85 -9.86 -0.61 -6.55
CA LEU A 85 -9.74 -1.74 -5.62
C LEU A 85 -10.78 -1.71 -4.51
N ASN A 86 -11.16 -0.53 -4.06
CA ASN A 86 -12.12 -0.32 -2.98
C ASN A 86 -13.12 0.80 -3.33
N PRO A 87 -13.98 0.59 -4.34
CA PRO A 87 -14.95 1.60 -4.76
C PRO A 87 -15.96 1.92 -3.64
N PRO A 88 -16.54 3.13 -3.66
CA PRO A 88 -17.58 3.50 -2.69
C PRO A 88 -18.80 2.58 -2.83
N SER A 89 -19.49 2.36 -1.71
CA SER A 89 -20.77 1.65 -1.68
C SER A 89 -21.57 2.10 -0.47
N ASP A 90 -22.88 1.91 -0.51
CA ASP A 90 -23.80 2.21 0.61
C ASP A 90 -23.51 1.42 1.89
N ARG A 91 -22.69 0.38 1.78
CA ARG A 91 -22.30 -0.47 2.93
C ARG A 91 -20.99 -0.03 3.59
N LYS A 92 -20.27 0.91 2.99
CA LYS A 92 -18.97 1.39 3.48
C LYS A 92 -19.09 2.83 3.93
N LYS A 93 -18.65 3.08 5.13
CA LYS A 93 -18.54 4.46 5.63
C LYS A 93 -17.27 5.12 5.12
N GLU A 94 -17.33 6.43 5.06
CA GLU A 94 -16.23 7.28 4.61
C GLU A 94 -15.98 8.40 5.62
N LYS A 95 -14.73 8.81 5.72
CA LYS A 95 -14.31 9.97 6.48
C LYS A 95 -13.41 10.86 5.65
N GLU A 96 -13.86 12.06 5.37
CA GLU A 96 -13.02 13.10 4.75
C GLU A 96 -12.02 13.65 5.77
N HIS A 97 -10.77 13.78 5.34
CA HIS A 97 -9.69 14.40 6.09
C HIS A 97 -8.73 15.11 5.13
N GLY A 98 -8.84 16.44 5.05
CA GLY A 98 -8.10 17.22 4.08
C GLY A 98 -8.46 16.82 2.63
N ALA A 99 -7.45 16.44 1.86
CA ALA A 99 -7.62 15.97 0.48
C ALA A 99 -7.86 14.46 0.37
N ILE A 100 -7.87 13.74 1.50
CA ILE A 100 -8.02 12.29 1.55
C ILE A 100 -9.46 11.96 1.97
N VAL A 101 -10.05 10.97 1.32
CA VAL A 101 -11.28 10.31 1.77
C VAL A 101 -10.91 8.91 2.20
N PHE A 102 -10.89 8.66 3.50
CA PHE A 102 -10.74 7.31 4.05
C PHE A 102 -12.06 6.55 3.93
N ARG A 103 -11.97 5.29 3.56
CA ARG A 103 -13.12 4.40 3.37
C ARG A 103 -12.87 3.07 4.05
N GLU A 104 -13.89 2.48 4.64
CA GLU A 104 -13.80 1.10 5.15
C GLU A 104 -13.30 0.14 4.07
N GLY A 105 -12.32 -0.68 4.42
CA GLY A 105 -11.60 -1.55 3.48
C GLY A 105 -10.35 -0.94 2.84
N ASP A 106 -10.05 0.34 3.10
CA ASP A 106 -8.85 0.98 2.54
C ASP A 106 -7.56 0.42 3.14
N LYS A 107 -6.56 0.28 2.29
CA LYS A 107 -5.18 0.05 2.69
C LYS A 107 -4.54 1.37 3.11
N VAL A 108 -4.05 1.41 4.34
CA VAL A 108 -3.44 2.60 4.95
C VAL A 108 -2.07 2.30 5.55
N MET A 109 -1.30 3.36 5.78
CA MET A 109 0.01 3.30 6.41
C MET A 109 0.12 4.37 7.50
N GLN A 110 0.68 4.00 8.63
CA GLN A 110 1.16 4.93 9.65
C GLN A 110 2.38 5.68 9.11
N ILE A 111 2.38 7.00 9.16
CA ILE A 111 3.44 7.84 8.58
C ILE A 111 4.32 8.56 9.60
N LYS A 112 4.04 8.34 10.89
CA LYS A 112 4.82 8.85 12.03
C LYS A 112 5.02 7.76 13.07
N ASN A 113 6.10 7.83 13.84
CA ASN A 113 6.22 6.99 15.03
C ASN A 113 5.32 7.55 16.14
N ASN A 114 4.42 6.74 16.66
CA ASN A 114 3.58 7.08 17.79
C ASN A 114 3.72 5.99 18.85
N TYR A 115 4.58 6.23 19.86
CA TYR A 115 4.90 5.27 20.93
C TYR A 115 3.77 5.11 21.94
N GLN A 116 2.80 6.01 21.96
CA GLN A 116 1.70 6.03 22.92
C GLN A 116 0.40 5.45 22.36
N LEU A 117 0.33 5.25 21.03
CA LEU A 117 -0.87 4.72 20.39
C LEU A 117 -1.05 3.27 20.77
N GLU A 118 -2.19 2.96 21.40
CA GLU A 118 -2.48 1.63 21.91
C GLU A 118 -2.97 0.71 20.78
N TRP A 119 -2.60 -0.55 20.88
CA TRP A 119 -3.12 -1.62 20.03
C TRP A 119 -3.55 -2.82 20.87
N GLU A 120 -4.51 -3.57 20.34
CA GLU A 120 -4.93 -4.83 20.92
C GLU A 120 -5.09 -5.90 19.84
N ILE A 121 -4.83 -7.15 20.21
CA ILE A 121 -5.14 -8.32 19.39
C ILE A 121 -6.36 -8.98 19.99
N ARG A 122 -7.36 -9.27 19.16
CA ARG A 122 -8.61 -9.90 19.57
C ARG A 122 -8.69 -11.34 19.05
N SER A 123 -9.22 -12.23 19.88
CA SER A 123 -9.59 -13.58 19.47
C SER A 123 -10.79 -13.55 18.48
N LYS A 124 -11.06 -14.67 17.84
CA LYS A 124 -12.26 -14.83 16.99
C LYS A 124 -13.60 -14.59 17.71
N TYR A 125 -13.57 -14.56 19.04
CA TYR A 125 -14.73 -14.27 19.89
C TYR A 125 -14.77 -12.82 20.39
N GLY A 126 -13.88 -11.95 19.89
CA GLY A 126 -13.79 -10.54 20.27
C GLY A 126 -13.11 -10.26 21.60
N LEU A 127 -12.55 -11.28 22.27
CA LEU A 127 -11.84 -11.09 23.52
C LEU A 127 -10.41 -10.60 23.26
N CYS A 128 -9.97 -9.58 24.00
CA CYS A 128 -8.58 -9.12 23.96
C CYS A 128 -7.66 -10.23 24.50
N ILE A 129 -6.73 -10.69 23.66
CA ILE A 129 -5.75 -11.72 24.01
C ILE A 129 -4.34 -11.16 24.16
N ASP A 130 -4.08 -10.00 23.58
CA ASP A 130 -2.81 -9.26 23.74
C ASP A 130 -3.05 -7.77 23.53
N LYS A 131 -2.21 -6.93 24.13
CA LYS A 131 -2.24 -5.48 23.99
C LYS A 131 -0.88 -4.86 24.20
N GLY A 132 -0.67 -3.71 23.62
CA GLY A 132 0.57 -2.96 23.79
C GLY A 132 0.43 -1.54 23.31
N THR A 133 1.54 -0.86 23.19
CA THR A 133 1.65 0.50 22.69
C THR A 133 2.71 0.60 21.61
N GLY A 134 2.55 1.58 20.73
CA GLY A 134 3.48 1.87 19.65
C GLY A 134 3.00 1.39 18.30
N VAL A 135 2.81 2.35 17.40
CA VAL A 135 2.59 2.14 15.96
C VAL A 135 3.60 3.00 15.23
N PHE A 136 4.27 2.43 14.25
CA PHE A 136 5.47 3.04 13.71
C PHE A 136 5.31 3.43 12.24
N ASN A 137 6.11 4.41 11.84
CA ASN A 137 6.19 4.84 10.45
C ASN A 137 6.53 3.65 9.52
N GLY A 138 5.63 3.38 8.59
CA GLY A 138 5.72 2.24 7.68
C GLY A 138 4.81 1.06 8.02
N ASP A 139 4.23 1.02 9.23
CA ASP A 139 3.22 0.01 9.56
C ASP A 139 2.02 0.17 8.62
N THR A 140 1.58 -0.93 8.01
CA THR A 140 0.45 -0.96 7.07
C THR A 140 -0.70 -1.77 7.61
N GLY A 141 -1.91 -1.39 7.26
CA GLY A 141 -3.11 -2.08 7.70
C GLY A 141 -4.32 -1.76 6.82
N ILE A 142 -5.44 -2.32 7.22
CA ILE A 142 -6.74 -2.14 6.55
C ILE A 142 -7.70 -1.45 7.50
N ILE A 143 -8.45 -0.47 7.01
CA ILE A 143 -9.54 0.16 7.78
C ILE A 143 -10.67 -0.85 7.94
N GLU A 144 -10.93 -1.24 9.18
CA GLU A 144 -12.01 -2.17 9.55
C GLU A 144 -13.32 -1.44 9.77
N GLU A 145 -13.31 -0.29 10.44
CA GLU A 145 -14.49 0.44 10.85
C GLU A 145 -14.24 1.94 10.90
N ILE A 146 -15.24 2.71 10.46
CA ILE A 146 -15.34 4.16 10.66
C ILE A 146 -16.55 4.41 11.52
N ASN A 147 -16.35 4.97 12.72
CA ASN A 147 -17.40 5.23 13.70
C ASN A 147 -17.57 6.74 13.91
N ASP A 148 -18.57 7.32 13.26
CA ASP A 148 -18.84 8.77 13.35
C ASP A 148 -19.33 9.21 14.72
N PHE A 149 -20.00 8.31 15.47
CA PHE A 149 -20.46 8.62 16.82
C PHE A 149 -19.30 8.71 17.82
N ALA A 150 -18.37 7.76 17.73
CA ALA A 150 -17.15 7.76 18.54
C ALA A 150 -16.06 8.68 18.01
N GLU A 151 -16.21 9.17 16.78
CA GLU A 151 -15.21 9.94 16.03
C GLU A 151 -13.89 9.18 15.93
N THR A 152 -13.97 7.91 15.49
CA THR A 152 -12.79 7.03 15.38
C THR A 152 -12.75 6.27 14.06
N ILE A 153 -11.52 5.91 13.66
CA ILE A 153 -11.22 4.93 12.61
C ILE A 153 -10.44 3.79 13.26
N THR A 154 -10.92 2.57 13.09
CA THR A 154 -10.21 1.36 13.53
C THR A 154 -9.45 0.75 12.37
N VAL A 155 -8.15 0.55 12.55
CA VAL A 155 -7.24 -0.04 11.56
C VAL A 155 -6.73 -1.38 12.08
N ASN A 156 -6.81 -2.41 11.25
CA ASN A 156 -6.21 -3.71 11.49
C ASN A 156 -4.84 -3.76 10.82
N PHE A 157 -3.80 -3.61 11.61
CA PHE A 157 -2.41 -3.72 11.16
C PHE A 157 -1.96 -5.18 11.09
N ASP A 158 -0.77 -5.40 10.55
CA ASP A 158 -0.15 -6.71 10.49
C ASP A 158 -0.14 -7.40 11.85
N GLU A 159 -0.19 -8.72 11.85
CA GLU A 159 -0.30 -9.57 13.04
C GLU A 159 -1.62 -9.43 13.82
N GLY A 160 -2.63 -8.79 13.21
CA GLY A 160 -3.95 -8.61 13.82
C GLY A 160 -4.00 -7.53 14.90
N ARG A 161 -3.04 -6.60 14.90
CA ARG A 161 -3.03 -5.46 15.85
C ARG A 161 -4.10 -4.44 15.46
N MET A 162 -5.16 -4.37 16.24
CA MET A 162 -6.25 -3.41 16.06
C MET A 162 -5.89 -2.10 16.77
N VAL A 163 -5.95 -1.00 16.03
CA VAL A 163 -5.65 0.35 16.53
C VAL A 163 -6.83 1.26 16.27
N GLU A 164 -7.27 1.97 17.29
CA GLU A 164 -8.33 2.97 17.19
C GLU A 164 -7.74 4.38 17.12
N TYR A 165 -7.93 5.05 15.99
CA TYR A 165 -7.52 6.43 15.77
C TYR A 165 -8.68 7.36 16.04
N SER A 166 -8.54 8.31 16.95
CA SER A 166 -9.47 9.45 16.98
C SER A 166 -9.31 10.29 15.71
N TYR A 167 -10.36 10.97 15.29
CA TYR A 167 -10.32 11.84 14.10
C TYR A 167 -9.22 12.91 14.17
N LYS A 168 -8.76 13.27 15.38
CA LYS A 168 -7.65 14.22 15.60
C LYS A 168 -6.28 13.66 15.23
N LEU A 169 -6.15 12.35 15.13
CA LEU A 169 -4.89 11.67 14.81
C LEU A 169 -4.79 11.24 13.35
N LEU A 170 -5.77 11.55 12.50
CA LEU A 170 -5.79 11.11 11.11
C LEU A 170 -4.66 11.70 10.26
N ASP A 171 -3.98 12.74 10.71
CA ASP A 171 -2.73 13.24 10.09
C ASP A 171 -1.57 12.21 10.18
N GLU A 172 -1.70 11.18 10.98
CA GLU A 172 -0.72 10.10 11.09
C GLU A 172 -0.95 8.96 10.10
N LEU A 173 -2.08 8.97 9.37
CA LEU A 173 -2.44 7.96 8.38
C LEU A 173 -2.43 8.52 6.96
N GLU A 174 -1.99 7.70 6.01
CA GLU A 174 -2.13 7.93 4.57
C GLU A 174 -2.69 6.69 3.89
N LEU A 175 -3.37 6.86 2.74
CA LEU A 175 -3.68 5.74 1.86
C LEU A 175 -2.37 5.08 1.38
N ALA A 176 -2.34 3.76 1.29
CA ALA A 176 -1.11 3.01 1.04
C ALA A 176 -1.23 2.01 -0.13
N TYR A 177 -2.16 2.19 -1.05
CA TYR A 177 -2.19 1.44 -2.30
C TYR A 177 -0.92 1.70 -3.12
N ALA A 178 -0.47 2.96 -3.15
CA ALA A 178 0.83 3.38 -3.63
C ALA A 178 1.60 4.10 -2.52
N VAL A 179 2.88 3.84 -2.41
CA VAL A 179 3.78 4.51 -1.47
C VAL A 179 5.05 4.96 -2.19
N THR A 180 5.78 5.90 -1.59
CA THR A 180 7.08 6.26 -2.14
C THR A 180 8.09 5.12 -1.90
N ILE A 181 9.09 5.02 -2.80
CA ILE A 181 10.19 4.06 -2.65
C ILE A 181 10.88 4.21 -1.29
N HIS A 182 11.03 5.43 -0.79
CA HIS A 182 11.58 5.71 0.54
C HIS A 182 10.76 5.08 1.68
N LYS A 183 9.42 5.17 1.59
CA LYS A 183 8.52 4.63 2.61
C LYS A 183 8.45 3.10 2.60
N SER A 184 8.84 2.46 1.50
CA SER A 184 8.87 1.01 1.37
C SER A 184 10.15 0.37 1.90
N GLN A 185 11.15 1.15 2.28
CA GLN A 185 12.42 0.63 2.78
C GLN A 185 12.22 -0.19 4.05
N GLY A 186 12.75 -1.42 4.06
CA GLY A 186 12.58 -2.36 5.16
C GLY A 186 11.31 -3.21 5.09
N SER A 187 10.44 -2.99 4.11
CA SER A 187 9.25 -3.80 3.86
C SER A 187 9.50 -4.86 2.79
N GLU A 188 8.81 -5.99 2.89
CA GLU A 188 8.83 -7.06 1.91
C GLU A 188 7.43 -7.24 1.31
N TYR A 189 7.36 -7.44 0.00
CA TYR A 189 6.11 -7.61 -0.73
C TYR A 189 6.20 -8.80 -1.67
N PRO A 190 5.11 -9.59 -1.84
CA PRO A 190 5.06 -10.69 -2.81
C PRO A 190 5.34 -10.25 -4.24
N ALA A 191 4.85 -9.06 -4.62
CA ALA A 191 5.17 -8.41 -5.88
C ALA A 191 5.09 -6.89 -5.75
N VAL A 192 5.89 -6.22 -6.57
CA VAL A 192 5.98 -4.76 -6.64
C VAL A 192 5.77 -4.31 -8.08
N VAL A 193 5.01 -3.23 -8.26
CA VAL A 193 4.85 -2.53 -9.53
C VAL A 193 5.41 -1.12 -9.40
N ILE A 194 6.33 -0.75 -10.27
CA ILE A 194 6.95 0.58 -10.29
C ILE A 194 6.57 1.29 -11.59
N PRO A 195 5.49 2.08 -11.61
CA PRO A 195 5.13 2.89 -12.75
C PRO A 195 6.10 4.07 -12.90
N LEU A 196 6.75 4.16 -14.04
CA LEU A 196 7.70 5.22 -14.35
C LEU A 196 7.30 5.89 -15.67
N LEU A 197 7.36 7.21 -15.70
CA LEU A 197 7.25 8.00 -16.91
C LEU A 197 8.62 8.61 -17.18
N SER A 198 9.17 8.36 -18.38
CA SER A 198 10.39 9.05 -18.79
C SER A 198 10.07 10.55 -18.91
N GLY A 199 10.82 11.38 -18.23
CA GLY A 199 10.77 12.82 -18.43
C GLY A 199 11.19 13.22 -19.85
N PRO A 200 10.89 14.46 -20.23
CA PRO A 200 11.38 15.01 -21.49
C PRO A 200 12.90 15.09 -21.53
#